data_3632449f8a386cae5d63b2a3a788b6e2
#
_entry.id   3632449f8a386cae5d63b2a3a788b6e2
#
_cell.length_a   1.000
_cell.length_b   1.000
_cell.length_c   1.000
_cell.angle_alpha   90.00
_cell.angle_beta   90.00
_cell.angle_gamma   90.00
#
_symmetry.space_group_name_H-M   'P 1'
#
loop_
_entity.id
_entity.type
_entity.pdbx_description
1 polymer ?
#
loop_
_entity_poly.entity_id
_entity_poly.type
_entity_poly.pdbx_seq_one_letter_code
_entity_poly.pdbx_strand_id
1 'polypeptide(L)'
;VVQGLDKEVNWTLLSEGAFAIERGAAFYASNLDATLPVERGQALGNGSLVRAIQHATRKRPTAGGKPEPGIYRRASELVGARNPLAVGDRLETDIMGAVAAGVPAMHVLTGVHMARDVIRAHRGQRPSYLAIDMRGLLEAHPAPKHHRDGTWKCGLSQVAKVERSGVLTLDDVELTEPVTITIDSYRALAAAAWEYADAAGSAPSCPEITVVSNDDQTGIVTAPEPSTEPEDDNDFFDVAADADNLPEPGAQTPAFLPGEEELEQLLEATADMDDEA
;
A
#
# COMPACT_ATOMS: atom_id res chain seq x y z
N VAL A 1 5.91 -2.75 -23.51
CA VAL A 1 4.59 -2.64 -22.86
C VAL A 1 4.70 -1.78 -21.64
N VAL A 2 3.84 -0.77 -21.51
CA VAL A 2 3.70 0.08 -20.31
C VAL A 2 2.31 -0.12 -19.74
N GLN A 3 2.23 -0.58 -18.49
CA GLN A 3 0.97 -0.82 -17.78
C GLN A 3 0.74 0.26 -16.72
N GLY A 4 -0.32 1.05 -16.91
CA GLY A 4 -0.88 1.98 -15.91
C GLY A 4 -2.31 1.58 -15.55
N LEU A 5 -2.89 2.26 -14.55
CA LEU A 5 -4.29 2.07 -14.21
C LEU A 5 -5.17 2.78 -15.24
N ASP A 6 -5.99 1.99 -15.91
CA ASP A 6 -7.07 2.46 -16.77
C ASP A 6 -8.32 1.64 -16.44
N LYS A 7 -9.45 2.31 -16.23
CA LYS A 7 -10.73 1.66 -15.92
C LYS A 7 -11.35 0.95 -17.14
N GLU A 8 -10.93 1.33 -18.33
CA GLU A 8 -11.39 0.75 -19.60
C GLU A 8 -10.58 -0.49 -20.02
N VAL A 9 -9.50 -0.82 -19.29
CA VAL A 9 -8.69 -1.98 -19.59
C VAL A 9 -9.51 -3.26 -19.50
N ASN A 10 -9.35 -4.13 -20.48
CA ASN A 10 -10.11 -5.37 -20.59
C ASN A 10 -9.18 -6.56 -20.90
N TRP A 11 -9.77 -7.76 -21.01
CA TRP A 11 -9.03 -8.98 -21.26
C TRP A 11 -8.22 -8.93 -22.57
N THR A 12 -8.79 -8.33 -23.63
CA THR A 12 -8.11 -8.23 -24.94
C THR A 12 -6.84 -7.41 -24.82
N LEU A 13 -6.92 -6.19 -24.26
CA LEU A 13 -5.75 -5.31 -24.08
C LEU A 13 -4.67 -5.95 -23.21
N LEU A 14 -5.07 -6.62 -22.12
CA LEU A 14 -4.11 -7.33 -21.25
C LEU A 14 -3.45 -8.50 -21.99
N SER A 15 -4.20 -9.19 -22.86
CA SER A 15 -3.67 -10.30 -23.67
C SER A 15 -2.69 -9.83 -24.73
N GLU A 16 -2.98 -8.71 -25.41
CA GLU A 16 -2.04 -8.10 -26.36
C GLU A 16 -0.73 -7.70 -25.67
N GLY A 17 -0.83 -7.09 -24.49
CA GLY A 17 0.34 -6.81 -23.67
C GLY A 17 1.15 -8.08 -23.33
N ALA A 18 0.47 -9.17 -23.00
CA ALA A 18 1.13 -10.45 -22.71
C ALA A 18 1.82 -11.03 -23.96
N PHE A 19 1.16 -11.01 -25.12
CA PHE A 19 1.74 -11.48 -26.39
C PHE A 19 2.98 -10.69 -26.78
N ALA A 20 2.94 -9.35 -26.63
CA ALA A 20 4.10 -8.51 -26.92
C ALA A 20 5.29 -8.84 -25.97
N ILE A 21 5.03 -9.01 -24.67
CA ILE A 21 6.05 -9.36 -23.67
C ILE A 21 6.67 -10.74 -23.99
N GLU A 22 5.87 -11.71 -24.41
CA GLU A 22 6.38 -13.03 -24.78
C GLU A 22 7.26 -12.99 -26.02
N ARG A 23 7.00 -12.05 -26.94
CA ARG A 23 7.84 -11.78 -28.12
C ARG A 23 9.11 -10.97 -27.81
N GLY A 24 9.32 -10.57 -26.55
CA GLY A 24 10.55 -9.91 -26.11
C GLY A 24 10.40 -8.43 -25.76
N ALA A 25 9.19 -7.85 -25.86
CA ALA A 25 8.99 -6.47 -25.47
C ALA A 25 9.29 -6.26 -23.97
N ALA A 26 9.93 -5.13 -23.63
CA ALA A 26 10.15 -4.74 -22.26
C ALA A 26 8.81 -4.49 -21.55
N PHE A 27 8.72 -4.87 -20.26
CA PHE A 27 7.52 -4.70 -19.44
C PHE A 27 7.74 -3.68 -18.35
N TYR A 28 7.00 -2.58 -18.39
CA TYR A 28 7.03 -1.50 -17.40
C TYR A 28 5.68 -1.32 -16.75
N ALA A 29 5.69 -0.94 -15.46
CA ALA A 29 4.49 -0.59 -14.72
C ALA A 29 4.64 0.78 -14.07
N SER A 30 3.56 1.59 -14.07
CA SER A 30 3.57 2.90 -13.43
C SER A 30 3.68 2.80 -11.90
N ASN A 31 3.04 1.79 -11.31
CA ASN A 31 3.08 1.42 -9.88
C ASN A 31 2.60 -0.01 -9.70
N LEU A 32 2.75 -0.55 -8.48
CA LEU A 32 2.32 -1.90 -8.14
C LEU A 32 1.27 -1.95 -7.02
N ASP A 33 0.53 -0.87 -6.79
CA ASP A 33 -0.57 -0.82 -5.83
C ASP A 33 -1.62 -1.89 -6.18
N ALA A 34 -1.87 -2.82 -5.25
CA ALA A 34 -2.75 -3.95 -5.50
C ALA A 34 -4.22 -3.54 -5.59
N THR A 35 -4.62 -2.55 -4.79
CA THR A 35 -6.00 -2.08 -4.72
C THR A 35 -6.07 -0.56 -4.88
N LEU A 36 -7.29 -0.07 -5.16
CA LEU A 36 -7.62 1.35 -5.20
C LEU A 36 -8.87 1.56 -4.34
N PRO A 37 -8.84 2.43 -3.32
CA PRO A 37 -10.04 2.73 -2.54
C PRO A 37 -11.04 3.50 -3.40
N VAL A 38 -12.27 3.05 -3.40
CA VAL A 38 -13.41 3.67 -4.06
C VAL A 38 -14.60 3.68 -3.10
N GLU A 39 -15.67 4.39 -3.42
CA GLU A 39 -16.86 4.50 -2.57
C GLU A 39 -17.44 3.13 -2.15
N ARG A 40 -17.40 2.14 -3.03
CA ARG A 40 -17.90 0.78 -2.81
C ARG A 40 -16.89 -0.18 -2.14
N GLY A 41 -15.71 0.29 -1.72
CA GLY A 41 -14.69 -0.55 -1.10
C GLY A 41 -13.37 -0.58 -1.88
N GLN A 42 -12.64 -1.69 -1.83
CA GLN A 42 -11.33 -1.84 -2.47
C GLN A 42 -11.46 -2.40 -3.89
N ALA A 43 -11.33 -1.53 -4.89
CA ALA A 43 -11.28 -1.94 -6.28
C ALA A 43 -9.88 -2.47 -6.67
N LEU A 44 -9.77 -3.14 -7.82
CA LEU A 44 -8.48 -3.57 -8.38
C LEU A 44 -7.60 -2.37 -8.72
N GLY A 45 -6.41 -2.33 -8.16
CA GLY A 45 -5.36 -1.37 -8.53
C GLY A 45 -4.52 -1.85 -9.71
N ASN A 46 -3.64 -0.99 -10.20
CA ASN A 46 -2.74 -1.32 -11.31
C ASN A 46 -1.91 -2.59 -11.06
N GLY A 47 -1.43 -2.77 -9.82
CA GLY A 47 -0.65 -3.94 -9.44
C GLY A 47 -1.38 -5.27 -9.63
N SER A 48 -2.70 -5.30 -9.46
CA SER A 48 -3.51 -6.49 -9.72
C SER A 48 -3.56 -6.83 -11.21
N LEU A 49 -3.70 -5.83 -12.08
CA LEU A 49 -3.66 -6.00 -13.53
C LEU A 49 -2.27 -6.42 -14.02
N VAL A 50 -1.24 -5.79 -13.48
CA VAL A 50 0.17 -6.17 -13.70
C VAL A 50 0.43 -7.62 -13.32
N ARG A 51 -0.10 -8.08 -12.18
CA ARG A 51 0.03 -9.47 -11.73
C ARG A 51 -0.65 -10.47 -12.67
N ALA A 52 -1.75 -10.09 -13.30
CA ALA A 52 -2.40 -10.94 -14.29
C ALA A 52 -1.46 -11.21 -15.49
N ILE A 53 -0.85 -10.15 -16.07
CA ILE A 53 0.14 -10.27 -17.14
C ILE A 53 1.38 -11.05 -16.65
N GLN A 54 1.91 -10.69 -15.48
CA GLN A 54 3.07 -11.38 -14.89
C GLN A 54 2.82 -12.87 -14.68
N HIS A 55 1.62 -13.24 -14.26
CA HIS A 55 1.26 -14.64 -14.06
C HIS A 55 1.23 -15.41 -15.39
N ALA A 56 0.67 -14.82 -16.44
CA ALA A 56 0.61 -15.42 -17.77
C ALA A 56 2.00 -15.56 -18.39
N THR A 57 2.81 -14.50 -18.38
CA THR A 57 4.08 -14.43 -19.10
C THR A 57 5.30 -14.89 -18.29
N ARG A 58 5.16 -15.04 -16.95
CA ARG A 58 6.28 -15.28 -16.03
C ARG A 58 7.35 -14.16 -16.03
N LYS A 59 7.09 -13.04 -16.66
CA LYS A 59 7.99 -11.87 -16.69
C LYS A 59 7.56 -10.84 -15.65
N ARG A 60 8.55 -10.31 -14.92
CA ARG A 60 8.31 -9.23 -13.95
C ARG A 60 8.45 -7.88 -14.64
N PRO A 61 7.59 -6.89 -14.34
CA PRO A 61 7.77 -5.54 -14.83
C PRO A 61 8.92 -4.84 -14.11
N THR A 62 9.48 -3.83 -14.77
CA THR A 62 10.21 -2.77 -14.09
C THR A 62 9.20 -1.70 -13.70
N ALA A 63 9.03 -1.45 -12.40
CA ALA A 63 8.14 -0.39 -11.95
C ALA A 63 8.87 0.96 -12.02
N GLY A 64 8.26 1.95 -12.67
CA GLY A 64 8.77 3.33 -12.70
C GLY A 64 8.43 4.11 -11.45
N GLY A 65 7.33 3.73 -10.77
CA GLY A 65 6.86 4.29 -9.51
C GLY A 65 6.88 3.27 -8.38
N LYS A 66 6.11 3.53 -7.35
CA LYS A 66 6.01 2.72 -6.12
C LYS A 66 5.85 1.21 -6.40
N PRO A 67 6.57 0.34 -5.71
CA PRO A 67 7.50 0.55 -4.57
C PRO A 67 8.94 0.92 -4.96
N GLU A 68 9.23 1.11 -6.24
CA GLU A 68 10.56 1.45 -6.69
C GLU A 68 10.93 2.91 -6.34
N PRO A 69 12.21 3.19 -6.05
CA PRO A 69 12.64 4.50 -5.55
C PRO A 69 12.63 5.62 -6.60
N GLY A 70 12.47 5.28 -7.88
CA GLY A 70 12.68 6.19 -9.01
C GLY A 70 11.82 7.45 -8.94
N ILE A 71 10.53 7.32 -8.63
CA ILE A 71 9.61 8.45 -8.57
C ILE A 71 9.97 9.45 -7.45
N TYR A 72 10.41 8.96 -6.28
CA TYR A 72 10.79 9.82 -5.14
C TYR A 72 12.05 10.62 -5.45
N ARG A 73 13.07 9.96 -6.01
CA ARG A 73 14.30 10.60 -6.43
C ARG A 73 14.03 11.65 -7.50
N ARG A 74 13.28 11.27 -8.54
CA ARG A 74 12.95 12.18 -9.64
C ARG A 74 12.15 13.40 -9.17
N ALA A 75 11.15 13.21 -8.31
CA ALA A 75 10.37 14.31 -7.73
C ALA A 75 11.28 15.27 -6.94
N SER A 76 12.16 14.75 -6.08
CA SER A 76 13.11 15.54 -5.30
C SER A 76 14.06 16.35 -6.18
N GLU A 77 14.59 15.75 -7.24
CA GLU A 77 15.48 16.41 -8.22
C GLU A 77 14.75 17.54 -8.96
N LEU A 78 13.54 17.29 -9.44
CA LEU A 78 12.76 18.25 -10.23
C LEU A 78 12.50 19.56 -9.49
N VAL A 79 12.30 19.51 -8.18
CA VAL A 79 12.01 20.69 -7.35
C VAL A 79 13.23 21.14 -6.53
N GLY A 80 14.37 20.50 -6.67
CA GLY A 80 15.58 20.80 -5.89
C GLY A 80 15.36 20.61 -4.39
N ALA A 81 14.55 19.64 -3.97
CA ALA A 81 14.22 19.41 -2.56
C ALA A 81 15.48 18.97 -1.79
N ARG A 82 15.78 19.68 -0.69
CA ARG A 82 16.90 19.34 0.21
C ARG A 82 16.49 18.35 1.30
N ASN A 83 15.25 18.46 1.80
CA ASN A 83 14.69 17.64 2.86
C ASN A 83 13.30 17.13 2.43
N PRO A 84 13.23 16.22 1.47
CA PRO A 84 11.96 15.66 1.04
C PRO A 84 11.35 14.78 2.15
N LEU A 85 10.03 14.76 2.24
CA LEU A 85 9.26 13.84 3.07
C LEU A 85 8.22 13.16 2.19
N ALA A 86 8.24 11.84 2.17
CA ALA A 86 7.17 11.06 1.56
C ALA A 86 6.03 10.85 2.57
N VAL A 87 4.79 10.96 2.12
CA VAL A 87 3.62 10.69 2.94
C VAL A 87 2.75 9.65 2.24
N GLY A 88 2.31 8.64 2.96
CA GLY A 88 1.48 7.58 2.40
C GLY A 88 0.87 6.68 3.45
N ASP A 89 -0.07 5.86 2.99
CA ASP A 89 -0.85 4.93 3.81
C ASP A 89 -0.52 3.45 3.52
N ARG A 90 0.32 3.19 2.50
CA ARG A 90 0.65 1.82 2.09
C ARG A 90 2.10 1.47 2.39
N LEU A 91 2.27 0.44 3.21
CA LEU A 91 3.60 -0.04 3.61
C LEU A 91 4.37 -0.65 2.44
N GLU A 92 3.70 -1.46 1.62
CA GLU A 92 4.32 -2.21 0.51
C GLU A 92 4.61 -1.37 -0.74
N THR A 93 4.10 -0.15 -0.81
CA THR A 93 4.34 0.73 -1.95
C THR A 93 4.87 2.09 -1.54
N ASP A 94 4.12 2.89 -0.79
CA ASP A 94 4.51 4.25 -0.41
C ASP A 94 5.74 4.25 0.49
N ILE A 95 5.64 3.55 1.62
CA ILE A 95 6.69 3.55 2.63
C ILE A 95 7.92 2.80 2.12
N MET A 96 7.72 1.62 1.51
CA MET A 96 8.83 0.85 0.95
C MET A 96 9.58 1.61 -0.14
N GLY A 97 8.87 2.31 -1.02
CA GLY A 97 9.48 3.13 -2.06
C GLY A 97 10.28 4.30 -1.51
N ALA A 98 9.76 4.98 -0.49
CA ALA A 98 10.47 6.07 0.19
C ALA A 98 11.73 5.57 0.92
N VAL A 99 11.63 4.46 1.67
CA VAL A 99 12.76 3.82 2.35
C VAL A 99 13.83 3.41 1.34
N ALA A 100 13.45 2.79 0.21
CA ALA A 100 14.37 2.42 -0.86
C ALA A 100 15.02 3.64 -1.54
N ALA A 101 14.34 4.78 -1.56
CA ALA A 101 14.87 6.04 -2.07
C ALA A 101 15.83 6.75 -1.09
N GLY A 102 15.84 6.35 0.19
CA GLY A 102 16.52 7.06 1.27
C GLY A 102 15.80 8.34 1.68
N VAL A 103 14.49 8.45 1.40
CA VAL A 103 13.63 9.58 1.76
C VAL A 103 12.88 9.25 3.03
N PRO A 104 12.88 10.12 4.07
CA PRO A 104 12.03 9.93 5.23
C PRO A 104 10.56 9.78 4.83
N ALA A 105 9.85 8.87 5.49
CA ALA A 105 8.44 8.61 5.22
C ALA A 105 7.58 8.85 6.45
N MET A 106 6.42 9.46 6.27
CA MET A 106 5.37 9.57 7.26
C MET A 106 4.21 8.65 6.86
N HIS A 107 3.85 7.72 7.73
CA HIS A 107 2.66 6.90 7.57
C HIS A 107 1.45 7.57 8.21
N VAL A 108 0.32 7.58 7.50
CA VAL A 108 -0.98 8.09 7.97
C VAL A 108 -2.01 6.97 8.05
N LEU A 109 -2.85 6.99 9.08
CA LEU A 109 -3.84 5.95 9.37
C LEU A 109 -5.19 6.16 8.65
N THR A 110 -5.24 7.03 7.66
CA THR A 110 -6.48 7.39 6.94
C THR A 110 -6.70 6.57 5.66
N GLY A 111 -5.94 5.52 5.47
CA GLY A 111 -5.97 4.74 4.23
C GLY A 111 -6.03 3.23 4.44
N VAL A 112 -5.12 2.49 3.80
CA VAL A 112 -5.18 1.03 3.70
C VAL A 112 -4.59 0.32 4.90
N HIS A 113 -3.34 0.69 5.31
CA HIS A 113 -2.69 0.03 6.45
C HIS A 113 -2.99 0.77 7.76
N MET A 114 -3.32 -0.03 8.77
CA MET A 114 -3.66 0.45 10.10
C MET A 114 -2.48 0.30 11.06
N ALA A 115 -2.66 0.75 12.30
CA ALA A 115 -1.60 0.75 13.32
C ALA A 115 -0.99 -0.63 13.55
N ARG A 116 -1.80 -1.68 13.55
CA ARG A 116 -1.35 -3.07 13.67
C ARG A 116 -0.38 -3.47 12.56
N ASP A 117 -0.66 -3.09 11.31
CA ASP A 117 0.19 -3.42 10.18
C ASP A 117 1.55 -2.75 10.29
N VAL A 118 1.57 -1.48 10.71
CA VAL A 118 2.79 -0.69 10.91
C VAL A 118 3.64 -1.26 12.05
N ILE A 119 3.03 -1.62 13.19
CA ILE A 119 3.73 -2.25 14.33
C ILE A 119 4.41 -3.54 13.88
N ARG A 120 3.80 -4.30 12.97
CA ARG A 120 4.32 -5.57 12.45
C ARG A 120 5.20 -5.42 11.20
N ALA A 121 5.46 -4.18 10.76
CA ALA A 121 6.20 -3.92 9.53
C ALA A 121 7.65 -4.41 9.59
N HIS A 122 8.13 -5.03 8.51
CA HIS A 122 9.53 -5.38 8.37
C HIS A 122 10.39 -4.13 8.01
N ARG A 123 11.71 -4.22 8.17
CA ARG A 123 12.65 -3.08 8.03
C ARG A 123 12.41 -2.19 6.81
N GLY A 124 12.17 -2.78 5.63
CA GLY A 124 11.98 -2.04 4.39
C GLY A 124 10.64 -1.29 4.31
N GLN A 125 9.76 -1.47 5.30
CA GLN A 125 8.41 -0.89 5.34
C GLN A 125 8.18 -0.04 6.58
N ARG A 126 9.23 0.29 7.36
CA ARG A 126 9.10 1.10 8.58
C ARG A 126 9.20 2.58 8.25
N PRO A 127 8.15 3.36 8.52
CA PRO A 127 8.17 4.80 8.32
C PRO A 127 9.05 5.50 9.37
N SER A 128 9.55 6.69 9.03
CA SER A 128 10.31 7.56 9.95
C SER A 128 9.39 8.29 10.92
N TYR A 129 8.14 8.55 10.50
CA TYR A 129 7.14 9.28 11.27
C TYR A 129 5.80 8.58 11.21
N LEU A 130 5.05 8.64 12.33
CA LEU A 130 3.72 8.06 12.48
C LEU A 130 2.74 9.19 12.81
N ALA A 131 1.65 9.28 12.04
CA ALA A 131 0.61 10.27 12.23
C ALA A 131 -0.78 9.62 12.05
N ILE A 132 -1.81 10.21 12.65
CA ILE A 132 -3.18 9.77 12.48
C ILE A 132 -3.64 10.14 11.06
N ASP A 133 -3.37 11.38 10.64
CA ASP A 133 -3.74 11.90 9.33
C ASP A 133 -2.74 12.98 8.85
N MET A 134 -3.08 13.67 7.76
CA MET A 134 -2.24 14.70 7.14
C MET A 134 -1.98 15.91 8.04
N ARG A 135 -2.76 16.14 9.10
CA ARG A 135 -2.51 17.21 10.07
C ARG A 135 -1.20 16.99 10.81
N GLY A 136 -0.74 15.74 10.87
CA GLY A 136 0.59 15.40 11.36
C GLY A 136 1.75 16.16 10.71
N LEU A 137 1.58 16.71 9.49
CA LEU A 137 2.59 17.60 8.88
C LEU A 137 2.80 18.91 9.65
N LEU A 138 1.84 19.31 10.48
CA LEU A 138 1.86 20.55 11.27
C LEU A 138 2.13 20.29 12.75
N GLU A 139 2.34 19.03 13.13
CA GLU A 139 2.53 18.60 14.52
C GLU A 139 4.00 18.32 14.82
N ALA A 140 4.35 18.36 16.10
CA ALA A 140 5.66 17.90 16.57
C ALA A 140 5.69 16.36 16.58
N HIS A 141 6.80 15.79 16.13
CA HIS A 141 7.03 14.35 16.13
C HIS A 141 8.13 14.00 17.13
N PRO A 142 7.81 13.77 18.43
CA PRO A 142 8.79 13.32 19.39
C PRO A 142 9.37 11.97 18.97
N ALA A 143 10.69 11.84 19.07
CA ALA A 143 11.35 10.57 18.77
C ALA A 143 11.16 9.59 19.94
N PRO A 144 10.80 8.33 19.67
CA PRO A 144 10.80 7.29 20.69
C PRO A 144 12.21 7.14 21.33
N LYS A 145 12.25 6.97 22.65
CA LYS A 145 13.48 6.81 23.41
C LYS A 145 13.55 5.43 24.04
N HIS A 146 14.66 4.74 23.79
CA HIS A 146 14.97 3.47 24.43
C HIS A 146 15.58 3.70 25.81
N HIS A 147 15.10 2.98 26.80
CA HIS A 147 15.59 3.02 28.18
C HIS A 147 16.47 1.79 28.48
N ARG A 148 17.32 1.89 29.51
CA ARG A 148 18.29 0.84 29.89
C ARG A 148 17.63 -0.47 30.35
N ASP A 149 16.39 -0.42 30.76
CA ASP A 149 15.58 -1.56 31.17
C ASP A 149 14.89 -2.29 30.00
N GLY A 150 15.16 -1.85 28.75
CA GLY A 150 14.57 -2.43 27.55
C GLY A 150 13.18 -1.89 27.22
N THR A 151 12.75 -0.81 27.89
CA THR A 151 11.46 -0.17 27.60
C THR A 151 11.61 1.00 26.63
N TRP A 152 10.51 1.40 26.02
CA TRP A 152 10.41 2.54 25.12
C TRP A 152 9.40 3.57 25.61
N LYS A 153 9.70 4.85 25.42
CA LYS A 153 8.81 5.99 25.67
C LYS A 153 8.87 7.00 24.55
N CYS A 154 7.76 7.68 24.30
CA CYS A 154 7.67 8.75 23.31
C CYS A 154 6.76 9.86 23.83
N GLY A 155 7.25 11.09 24.00
CA GLY A 155 6.46 12.20 24.48
C GLY A 155 5.73 11.88 25.79
N LEU A 156 4.41 11.93 25.76
CA LEU A 156 3.52 11.62 26.89
C LEU A 156 3.05 10.14 26.92
N SER A 157 3.75 9.24 26.19
CA SER A 157 3.34 7.84 26.10
C SER A 157 3.34 7.10 27.43
N GLN A 158 2.55 6.05 27.47
CA GLN A 158 2.77 4.92 28.37
C GLN A 158 4.12 4.25 28.09
N VAL A 159 4.60 3.43 29.03
CA VAL A 159 5.83 2.65 28.84
C VAL A 159 5.54 1.45 27.96
N ALA A 160 6.17 1.42 26.79
CA ALA A 160 5.99 0.35 25.82
C ALA A 160 7.12 -0.69 25.93
N LYS A 161 6.76 -1.97 25.80
CA LYS A 161 7.71 -3.09 25.81
C LYS A 161 7.14 -4.27 25.04
N VAL A 162 8.00 -5.17 24.57
CA VAL A 162 7.62 -6.50 24.11
C VAL A 162 8.22 -7.54 25.05
N GLU A 163 7.38 -8.38 25.57
CA GLU A 163 7.81 -9.47 26.46
C GLU A 163 8.56 -10.55 25.65
N ARG A 164 9.34 -11.37 26.33
CA ARG A 164 10.07 -12.48 25.69
C ARG A 164 9.16 -13.47 24.95
N SER A 165 7.91 -13.54 25.36
CA SER A 165 6.84 -14.31 24.69
C SER A 165 6.40 -13.73 23.36
N GLY A 166 6.80 -12.49 23.04
CA GLY A 166 6.34 -11.74 21.87
C GLY A 166 5.03 -11.00 22.11
N VAL A 167 4.58 -10.84 23.34
CA VAL A 167 3.38 -10.06 23.69
C VAL A 167 3.77 -8.61 23.92
N LEU A 168 3.00 -7.69 23.32
CA LEU A 168 3.13 -6.24 23.51
C LEU A 168 2.55 -5.83 24.84
N THR A 169 3.22 -4.89 25.55
CA THR A 169 2.71 -4.31 26.81
C THR A 169 2.76 -2.78 26.78
N LEU A 170 1.81 -2.15 27.48
CA LEU A 170 1.82 -0.74 27.83
C LEU A 170 1.60 -0.61 29.35
N ASP A 171 2.52 0.05 30.07
CA ASP A 171 2.55 0.14 31.53
C ASP A 171 2.36 -1.25 32.19
N ASP A 172 3.09 -2.26 31.68
CA ASP A 172 3.05 -3.67 32.10
C ASP A 172 1.69 -4.39 31.87
N VAL A 173 0.72 -3.74 31.20
CA VAL A 173 -0.53 -4.38 30.79
C VAL A 173 -0.35 -5.05 29.43
N GLU A 174 -0.59 -6.37 29.35
CA GLU A 174 -0.51 -7.14 28.11
C GLU A 174 -1.63 -6.75 27.14
N LEU A 175 -1.25 -6.54 25.87
CA LEU A 175 -2.19 -6.21 24.79
C LEU A 175 -2.58 -7.49 24.05
N THR A 176 -3.62 -8.15 24.51
CA THR A 176 -4.15 -9.40 23.92
C THR A 176 -5.48 -9.20 23.18
N GLU A 177 -6.18 -8.13 23.51
CA GLU A 177 -7.49 -7.77 22.96
C GLU A 177 -7.40 -6.42 22.21
N PRO A 178 -8.36 -6.08 21.34
CA PRO A 178 -8.41 -4.79 20.67
C PRO A 178 -8.33 -3.62 21.67
N VAL A 179 -7.52 -2.61 21.33
CA VAL A 179 -7.19 -1.53 22.27
C VAL A 179 -7.16 -0.17 21.60
N THR A 180 -7.56 0.87 22.33
CA THR A 180 -7.37 2.28 21.93
C THR A 180 -6.20 2.87 22.67
N ILE A 181 -5.25 3.50 21.98
CA ILE A 181 -4.04 4.11 22.54
C ILE A 181 -3.79 5.50 21.94
N THR A 182 -3.01 6.33 22.64
CA THR A 182 -2.61 7.64 22.10
C THR A 182 -1.56 7.51 21.01
N ILE A 183 -1.42 8.56 20.18
CA ILE A 183 -0.40 8.60 19.12
C ILE A 183 1.03 8.45 19.67
N ASP A 184 1.33 8.98 20.83
CA ASP A 184 2.65 8.84 21.45
C ASP A 184 2.87 7.41 21.95
N SER A 185 1.85 6.76 22.55
CA SER A 185 1.92 5.34 22.93
C SER A 185 2.08 4.44 21.69
N TYR A 186 1.41 4.77 20.59
CA TYR A 186 1.59 4.08 19.31
C TYR A 186 3.03 4.19 18.77
N ARG A 187 3.65 5.39 18.84
CA ARG A 187 5.05 5.61 18.44
C ARG A 187 6.02 4.80 19.29
N ALA A 188 5.81 4.79 20.60
CA ALA A 188 6.64 4.01 21.52
C ALA A 188 6.49 2.50 21.28
N LEU A 189 5.26 2.04 21.10
CA LEU A 189 4.94 0.62 20.86
C LEU A 189 5.50 0.11 19.53
N ALA A 190 5.42 0.92 18.47
CA ALA A 190 6.02 0.59 17.19
C ALA A 190 7.55 0.43 17.31
N ALA A 191 8.22 1.33 18.03
CA ALA A 191 9.67 1.23 18.25
C ALA A 191 10.05 -0.04 19.01
N ALA A 192 9.34 -0.37 20.08
CA ALA A 192 9.55 -1.61 20.85
C ALA A 192 9.33 -2.87 19.98
N ALA A 193 8.26 -2.87 19.20
CA ALA A 193 7.91 -3.98 18.31
C ALA A 193 8.95 -4.20 17.21
N TRP A 194 9.48 -3.13 16.64
CA TRP A 194 10.51 -3.22 15.58
C TRP A 194 11.85 -3.70 16.14
N GLU A 195 12.24 -3.27 17.33
CA GLU A 195 13.45 -3.79 17.99
C GLU A 195 13.30 -5.29 18.28
N TYR A 196 12.18 -5.70 18.85
CA TYR A 196 11.88 -7.12 19.09
C TYR A 196 11.94 -7.93 17.78
N ALA A 197 11.26 -7.46 16.72
CA ALA A 197 11.23 -8.15 15.44
C ALA A 197 12.63 -8.30 14.82
N ASP A 198 13.49 -7.31 15.00
CA ASP A 198 14.88 -7.36 14.54
C ASP A 198 15.72 -8.37 15.31
N ALA A 199 15.46 -8.56 16.59
CA ALA A 199 16.16 -9.52 17.43
C ALA A 199 15.60 -10.96 17.30
N ALA A 200 14.26 -11.10 17.21
CA ALA A 200 13.58 -12.40 17.17
C ALA A 200 13.41 -12.97 15.76
N GLY A 201 13.55 -12.14 14.71
CA GLY A 201 13.32 -12.53 13.32
C GLY A 201 11.84 -12.67 12.94
N SER A 202 10.92 -12.31 13.83
CA SER A 202 9.46 -12.36 13.61
C SER A 202 8.76 -11.22 14.35
N ALA A 203 7.67 -10.70 13.78
CA ALA A 203 6.88 -9.67 14.42
C ALA A 203 6.20 -10.19 15.71
N PRO A 204 6.00 -9.31 16.72
CA PRO A 204 5.28 -9.67 17.93
C PRO A 204 3.80 -9.96 17.65
N SER A 205 3.14 -10.61 18.61
CA SER A 205 1.68 -10.69 18.64
C SER A 205 1.11 -9.30 18.84
N CYS A 206 0.16 -8.90 18.00
CA CYS A 206 -0.41 -7.56 18.02
C CYS A 206 -1.91 -7.64 17.79
N PRO A 207 -2.74 -7.18 18.73
CA PRO A 207 -4.17 -7.06 18.52
C PRO A 207 -4.53 -5.93 17.56
N GLU A 208 -5.80 -5.71 17.29
CA GLU A 208 -6.26 -4.49 16.62
C GLU A 208 -6.02 -3.27 17.51
N ILE A 209 -5.49 -2.19 16.91
CA ILE A 209 -5.13 -0.97 17.63
C ILE A 209 -5.79 0.22 16.97
N THR A 210 -6.60 0.93 17.75
CA THR A 210 -7.14 2.25 17.40
C THR A 210 -6.25 3.32 18.00
N VAL A 211 -5.86 4.30 17.18
CA VAL A 211 -4.99 5.40 17.61
C VAL A 211 -5.76 6.70 17.69
N VAL A 212 -5.67 7.39 18.81
CA VAL A 212 -6.27 8.69 19.07
C VAL A 212 -5.21 9.76 19.35
N SER A 213 -5.59 11.04 19.33
CA SER A 213 -4.68 12.13 19.67
C SER A 213 -4.28 12.08 21.15
N ASN A 214 -3.15 12.73 21.49
CA ASN A 214 -2.72 12.83 22.89
C ASN A 214 -3.67 13.65 23.78
N ASP A 215 -4.47 14.54 23.18
CA ASP A 215 -5.45 15.37 23.89
C ASP A 215 -6.72 14.58 24.23
N ASP A 216 -6.91 13.44 23.59
CA ASP A 216 -8.03 12.55 23.87
C ASP A 216 -7.70 11.71 25.12
N GLN A 217 -7.96 12.30 26.28
CA GLN A 217 -7.62 11.73 27.60
C GLN A 217 -8.40 10.43 27.95
N THR A 218 -9.27 9.97 27.09
CA THR A 218 -9.96 8.67 27.22
C THR A 218 -9.04 7.49 26.93
N GLY A 219 -7.77 7.75 26.61
CA GLY A 219 -6.80 6.81 26.10
C GLY A 219 -6.08 5.97 27.13
N ILE A 220 -6.76 5.19 27.94
CA ILE A 220 -6.17 4.03 28.61
C ILE A 220 -7.05 2.84 28.32
N VAL A 221 -6.51 1.94 27.47
CA VAL A 221 -6.90 0.54 27.35
C VAL A 221 -8.38 0.28 27.72
N THR A 222 -9.30 0.87 26.98
CA THR A 222 -10.67 0.41 26.98
C THR A 222 -10.83 -0.49 25.76
N ALA A 223 -11.16 -1.75 25.99
CA ALA A 223 -11.62 -2.60 24.90
C ALA A 223 -12.73 -1.85 24.16
N PRO A 224 -12.68 -1.73 22.83
CA PRO A 224 -13.81 -1.19 22.10
C PRO A 224 -15.04 -2.04 22.46
N GLU A 225 -16.18 -1.36 22.68
CA GLU A 225 -17.44 -2.11 22.75
C GLU A 225 -17.54 -2.97 21.49
N PRO A 226 -18.02 -4.22 21.60
CA PRO A 226 -18.18 -5.09 20.45
C PRO A 226 -18.99 -4.32 19.42
N SER A 227 -18.38 -4.06 18.24
CA SER A 227 -19.11 -3.51 17.12
C SER A 227 -20.32 -4.38 16.92
N THR A 228 -21.51 -3.82 17.08
CA THR A 228 -22.72 -4.44 16.54
C THR A 228 -22.41 -4.68 15.07
N GLU A 229 -22.26 -5.95 14.72
CA GLU A 229 -22.10 -6.34 13.32
C GLU A 229 -23.20 -5.61 12.54
N PRO A 230 -22.89 -4.96 11.41
CA PRO A 230 -23.96 -4.53 10.53
C PRO A 230 -24.75 -5.79 10.20
N GLU A 231 -26.04 -5.73 10.44
CA GLU A 231 -26.96 -6.79 10.04
C GLU A 231 -26.61 -7.19 8.62
N ASP A 232 -26.43 -8.49 8.44
CA ASP A 232 -26.11 -9.16 7.20
C ASP A 232 -27.14 -8.75 6.13
N ASP A 233 -26.92 -7.61 5.46
CA ASP A 233 -27.58 -7.31 4.20
C ASP A 233 -26.96 -8.24 3.14
N ASN A 234 -27.38 -9.50 3.26
CA ASN A 234 -27.02 -10.60 2.39
C ASN A 234 -27.71 -10.50 1.01
N ASP A 235 -27.96 -9.26 0.56
CA ASP A 235 -28.51 -8.95 -0.78
C ASP A 235 -27.41 -8.77 -1.85
N PHE A 236 -26.17 -9.21 -1.57
CA PHE A 236 -25.04 -8.93 -2.47
C PHE A 236 -24.81 -9.97 -3.57
N PHE A 237 -25.61 -11.04 -3.65
CA PHE A 237 -25.45 -12.09 -4.65
C PHE A 237 -26.73 -12.46 -5.42
N ASP A 238 -27.62 -11.51 -5.66
CA ASP A 238 -28.66 -11.72 -6.67
C ASP A 238 -28.25 -11.14 -8.04
N VAL A 239 -27.12 -11.61 -8.58
CA VAL A 239 -26.69 -11.36 -9.97
C VAL A 239 -27.43 -12.33 -10.93
N ALA A 240 -28.37 -13.13 -10.43
CA ALA A 240 -29.12 -14.06 -11.25
C ALA A 240 -30.39 -13.47 -11.89
N ALA A 241 -30.74 -12.21 -11.61
CA ALA A 241 -31.97 -11.61 -12.12
C ALA A 241 -31.84 -10.85 -13.45
N ASP A 242 -30.63 -10.61 -13.97
CA ASP A 242 -30.41 -9.89 -15.23
C ASP A 242 -29.97 -10.80 -16.40
N ALA A 243 -30.20 -12.10 -16.31
CA ALA A 243 -29.93 -13.03 -17.40
C ALA A 243 -30.82 -12.80 -18.64
N ASP A 244 -31.92 -12.05 -18.49
CA ASP A 244 -32.87 -11.76 -19.59
C ASP A 244 -32.51 -10.52 -20.42
N ASN A 245 -31.41 -9.80 -20.09
CA ASN A 245 -30.98 -8.57 -20.78
C ASN A 245 -29.62 -8.72 -21.48
N LEU A 246 -29.23 -9.94 -21.82
CA LEU A 246 -28.09 -10.15 -22.72
C LEU A 246 -28.51 -9.78 -24.15
N PRO A 247 -27.74 -8.95 -24.87
CA PRO A 247 -28.02 -8.66 -26.27
C PRO A 247 -27.98 -9.97 -27.06
N GLU A 248 -28.95 -10.14 -27.97
CA GLU A 248 -29.08 -11.30 -28.85
C GLU A 248 -27.75 -11.59 -29.59
N PRO A 249 -27.37 -12.86 -29.79
CA PRO A 249 -26.18 -13.22 -30.49
C PRO A 249 -26.32 -12.83 -32.00
N GLY A 250 -25.82 -11.65 -32.35
CA GLY A 250 -25.94 -11.08 -33.71
C GLY A 250 -25.78 -9.56 -33.77
N ALA A 251 -25.75 -8.86 -32.61
CA ALA A 251 -25.39 -7.44 -32.58
C ALA A 251 -23.89 -7.29 -32.93
N GLN A 252 -23.60 -6.69 -34.08
CA GLN A 252 -22.24 -6.40 -34.52
C GLN A 252 -21.57 -5.48 -33.51
N THR A 253 -20.64 -6.01 -32.72
CA THR A 253 -19.66 -5.20 -31.98
C THR A 253 -18.91 -4.34 -32.97
N PRO A 254 -18.77 -3.02 -32.77
CA PRO A 254 -17.92 -2.21 -33.65
C PRO A 254 -16.51 -2.78 -33.56
N ALA A 255 -15.97 -3.15 -34.72
CA ALA A 255 -14.61 -3.63 -34.86
C ALA A 255 -13.64 -2.48 -34.53
N PHE A 256 -13.04 -2.52 -33.35
CA PHE A 256 -11.93 -1.66 -32.97
C PHE A 256 -10.63 -2.48 -33.01
N LEU A 257 -10.40 -3.11 -34.17
CA LEU A 257 -9.08 -3.60 -34.53
C LEU A 257 -8.67 -2.84 -35.78
N PRO A 258 -7.49 -2.22 -35.81
CA PRO A 258 -6.97 -1.70 -37.08
C PRO A 258 -6.93 -2.85 -38.09
N GLY A 259 -7.37 -2.59 -39.29
CA GLY A 259 -7.34 -3.57 -40.37
C GLY A 259 -5.90 -4.03 -40.63
N GLU A 260 -5.74 -5.19 -41.25
CA GLU A 260 -4.41 -5.72 -41.62
C GLU A 260 -3.54 -4.70 -42.36
N GLU A 261 -4.11 -3.84 -43.17
CA GLU A 261 -3.42 -2.76 -43.90
C GLU A 261 -2.93 -1.63 -42.95
N GLU A 262 -3.65 -1.29 -41.88
CA GLU A 262 -3.21 -0.31 -40.87
C GLU A 262 -2.09 -0.89 -39.97
N LEU A 263 -2.12 -2.19 -39.73
CA LEU A 263 -1.04 -2.87 -38.98
C LEU A 263 0.25 -2.95 -39.79
N GLU A 264 0.17 -3.20 -41.11
CA GLU A 264 1.32 -3.16 -42.01
C GLU A 264 1.93 -1.76 -42.11
N GLN A 265 1.11 -0.71 -42.22
CA GLN A 265 1.60 0.67 -42.24
C GLN A 265 2.29 1.10 -40.92
N LEU A 266 1.79 0.61 -39.79
CA LEU A 266 2.45 0.85 -38.48
C LEU A 266 3.76 0.07 -38.35
N LEU A 267 3.87 -1.10 -38.94
CA LEU A 267 5.11 -1.89 -38.92
C LEU A 267 6.15 -1.31 -39.89
N GLU A 268 5.76 -0.79 -41.07
CA GLU A 268 6.66 -0.09 -41.98
C GLU A 268 7.16 1.24 -41.39
N ALA A 269 6.31 2.02 -40.72
CA ALA A 269 6.70 3.26 -40.08
C ALA A 269 7.69 3.09 -38.90
N THR A 270 7.74 1.90 -38.29
CA THR A 270 8.74 1.60 -37.22
C THR A 270 10.05 1.04 -37.80
N ALA A 271 10.05 0.47 -39.01
CA ALA A 271 11.26 -0.05 -39.64
C ALA A 271 12.19 1.05 -40.17
N ASP A 272 11.63 2.19 -40.58
CA ASP A 272 12.42 3.34 -41.07
C ASP A 272 13.09 4.16 -39.92
N MET A 273 12.80 3.88 -38.66
CA MET A 273 13.44 4.57 -37.53
C MET A 273 14.74 3.92 -37.02
N ASP A 274 15.06 2.71 -37.45
CA ASP A 274 16.26 1.99 -37.02
C ASP A 274 17.48 2.17 -37.97
N ASP A 275 17.33 2.88 -39.09
CA ASP A 275 18.42 3.12 -40.07
C ASP A 275 19.09 4.51 -39.94
N GLU A 276 18.74 5.35 -38.97
CA GLU A 276 19.35 6.67 -38.72
C GLU A 276 19.96 6.81 -37.28
N ALA A 277 20.49 5.77 -36.65
CA ALA A 277 21.21 5.87 -35.38
C ALA A 277 22.60 5.25 -35.45
#